data_c23f8079eba74422abb3cdbe9f78abe2
#
_entry.id   c23f8079eba74422abb3cdbe9f78abe2
#
_cell.length_a   1.000
_cell.length_b   1.000
_cell.length_c   1.000
_cell.angle_alpha   90.00
_cell.angle_beta   90.00
_cell.angle_gamma   90.00
#
_symmetry.space_group_name_H-M   'P 1'
#
loop_
_entity.id
_entity.type
_entity.pdbx_description
1 polymer ?
#
loop_
_entity_poly.entity_id
_entity_poly.type
_entity_poly.pdbx_seq_one_letter_code
_entity_poly.pdbx_strand_id
1 'polypeptide(L)'
;MKIKISGHHVEITEGIKQSIENKFSKISKHYPSIMTLNSTITVEPHIQKLEVTTLYEGEKVTVNASDKQLYVAIAKVAKKLQVALARRKGVLSAKFNNKFVVQQTDLSQLS
;
A
#
# COMPACT_ATOMS: atom_id res chain seq x y z
N MET A 1 -11.92 -0.85 7.25
CA MET A 1 -10.71 -0.05 7.00
C MET A 1 -11.12 1.36 6.63
N LYS A 2 -10.52 2.33 7.26
CA LYS A 2 -10.80 3.74 7.00
C LYS A 2 -9.72 4.31 6.10
N ILE A 3 -10.11 4.98 5.02
CA ILE A 3 -9.16 5.62 4.10
C ILE A 3 -9.27 7.12 4.27
N LYS A 4 -8.15 7.74 4.66
CA LYS A 4 -8.07 9.20 4.77
C LYS A 4 -7.32 9.72 3.57
N ILE A 5 -7.86 10.76 2.92
CA ILE A 5 -7.27 11.30 1.70
C ILE A 5 -7.01 12.78 1.91
N SER A 6 -5.78 13.20 1.67
CA SER A 6 -5.37 14.60 1.75
C SER A 6 -4.75 15.02 0.43
N GLY A 7 -4.88 16.29 0.08
CA GLY A 7 -4.31 16.81 -1.15
C GLY A 7 -3.45 18.03 -0.93
N HIS A 8 -2.33 18.10 -1.67
CA HIS A 8 -1.47 19.28 -1.73
C HIS A 8 -1.53 19.82 -3.15
N HIS A 9 -2.00 21.06 -3.30
CA HIS A 9 -2.17 21.71 -4.60
C HIS A 9 -3.16 20.98 -5.50
N VAL A 10 -4.13 20.28 -4.89
CA VAL A 10 -5.15 19.56 -5.63
C VAL A 10 -6.41 19.47 -4.76
N GLU A 11 -7.55 19.58 -5.42
CA GLU A 11 -8.82 19.36 -4.75
C GLU A 11 -9.21 17.89 -4.91
N ILE A 12 -9.62 17.27 -3.82
CA ILE A 12 -9.99 15.85 -3.86
C ILE A 12 -11.42 15.75 -4.39
N THR A 13 -11.54 15.32 -5.64
CA THR A 13 -12.85 15.14 -6.27
C THR A 13 -13.42 13.79 -5.91
N GLU A 14 -14.72 13.63 -6.17
CA GLU A 14 -15.38 12.36 -5.93
C GLU A 14 -14.77 11.25 -6.79
N GLY A 15 -14.37 11.56 -8.02
CA GLY A 15 -13.72 10.57 -8.89
C GLY A 15 -12.41 10.08 -8.31
N ILE A 16 -11.59 10.99 -7.77
CA ILE A 16 -10.33 10.62 -7.13
C ILE A 16 -10.59 9.74 -5.92
N LYS A 17 -11.54 10.15 -5.09
CA LYS A 17 -11.88 9.39 -3.89
C LYS A 17 -12.33 7.99 -4.24
N GLN A 18 -13.21 7.85 -5.23
CA GLN A 18 -13.71 6.55 -5.65
C GLN A 18 -12.60 5.68 -6.23
N SER A 19 -11.69 6.28 -7.00
CA SER A 19 -10.58 5.52 -7.56
C SER A 19 -9.69 4.94 -6.47
N ILE A 20 -9.39 5.74 -5.46
CA ILE A 20 -8.58 5.28 -4.33
C ILE A 20 -9.32 4.19 -3.57
N GLU A 21 -10.58 4.40 -3.25
CA GLU A 21 -11.36 3.42 -2.50
C GLU A 21 -11.48 2.10 -3.26
N ASN A 22 -11.70 2.17 -4.57
CA ASN A 22 -11.81 0.95 -5.39
C ASN A 22 -10.50 0.18 -5.43
N LYS A 23 -9.39 0.89 -5.63
CA LYS A 23 -8.09 0.23 -5.71
C LYS A 23 -7.66 -0.38 -4.39
N PHE A 24 -7.99 0.26 -3.28
CA PHE A 24 -7.52 -0.22 -1.99
C PHE A 24 -8.52 -1.12 -1.26
N SER A 25 -9.72 -1.30 -1.80
CA SER A 25 -10.71 -2.18 -1.17
C SER A 25 -10.22 -3.63 -1.11
N LYS A 26 -9.47 -4.07 -2.10
CA LYS A 26 -8.94 -5.43 -2.12
C LYS A 26 -7.95 -5.65 -0.98
N ILE A 27 -7.22 -4.60 -0.63
CA ILE A 27 -6.25 -4.67 0.47
C ILE A 27 -6.97 -4.92 1.78
N SER A 28 -8.11 -4.26 1.98
CA SER A 28 -8.92 -4.47 3.16
C SER A 28 -9.34 -5.94 3.32
N LYS A 29 -9.66 -6.60 2.22
CA LYS A 29 -10.08 -8.00 2.26
C LYS A 29 -8.93 -8.94 2.59
N HIS A 30 -7.73 -8.65 2.07
CA HIS A 30 -6.58 -9.52 2.28
C HIS A 30 -5.87 -9.23 3.60
N TYR A 31 -6.02 -8.04 4.14
CA TYR A 31 -5.33 -7.59 5.35
C TYR A 31 -6.33 -6.93 6.30
N PRO A 32 -7.24 -7.73 6.88
CA PRO A 32 -8.32 -7.16 7.69
C PRO A 32 -7.86 -6.50 8.98
N SER A 33 -6.64 -6.74 9.42
CA SER A 33 -6.12 -6.09 10.62
C SER A 33 -5.74 -4.63 10.39
N ILE A 34 -5.65 -4.20 9.12
CA ILE A 34 -5.34 -2.80 8.84
C ILE A 34 -6.55 -1.94 9.13
N MET A 35 -6.37 -0.96 10.00
CA MET A 35 -7.47 -0.10 10.45
C MET A 35 -7.59 1.16 9.59
N THR A 36 -6.47 1.72 9.14
CA THR A 36 -6.48 3.00 8.44
C THR A 36 -5.40 3.04 7.36
N LEU A 37 -5.75 3.63 6.22
CA LEU A 37 -4.79 4.01 5.18
C LEU A 37 -4.80 5.53 5.07
N ASN A 38 -3.63 6.15 5.18
CA ASN A 38 -3.49 7.58 5.02
C ASN A 38 -2.89 7.85 3.64
N SER A 39 -3.65 8.51 2.78
CA SER A 39 -3.26 8.79 1.40
C SER A 39 -3.04 10.29 1.23
N THR A 40 -1.89 10.66 0.67
CA THR A 40 -1.58 12.06 0.39
C THR A 40 -1.26 12.21 -1.09
N ILE A 41 -2.00 13.09 -1.75
CA ILE A 41 -1.82 13.37 -3.17
C ILE A 41 -1.11 14.71 -3.30
N THR A 42 -0.04 14.74 -4.10
CA THR A 42 0.68 15.98 -4.40
C THR A 42 0.70 16.17 -5.91
N VAL A 43 0.24 17.33 -6.37
CA VAL A 43 0.23 17.66 -7.79
C VAL A 43 1.28 18.73 -8.03
N GLU A 44 2.24 18.43 -8.91
CA GLU A 44 3.28 19.35 -9.35
C GLU A 44 3.12 19.57 -10.85
N PRO A 45 3.82 20.57 -11.43
CA PRO A 45 3.55 20.98 -12.82
C PRO A 45 3.56 19.85 -13.84
N HIS A 46 4.43 18.87 -13.68
CA HIS A 46 4.55 17.81 -14.67
C HIS A 46 4.36 16.41 -14.12
N ILE A 47 3.99 16.30 -12.84
CA ILE A 47 3.91 14.99 -12.23
C ILE A 47 2.92 15.01 -11.08
N GLN A 48 2.23 13.90 -10.89
CA GLN A 48 1.31 13.73 -9.79
C GLN A 48 1.75 12.55 -8.96
N LYS A 49 1.76 12.72 -7.65
CA LYS A 49 2.32 11.75 -6.72
C LYS A 49 1.28 11.33 -5.69
N LEU A 50 1.26 10.06 -5.39
CA LEU A 50 0.46 9.54 -4.28
C LEU A 50 1.36 8.82 -3.31
N GLU A 51 1.20 9.13 -2.03
CA GLU A 51 1.89 8.44 -0.95
C GLU A 51 0.85 7.84 -0.01
N VAL A 52 1.03 6.58 0.36
CA VAL A 52 0.11 5.90 1.27
C VAL A 52 0.91 5.33 2.43
N THR A 53 0.42 5.58 3.63
CA THR A 53 1.01 5.07 4.86
C THR A 53 -0.04 4.31 5.65
N THR A 54 0.34 3.17 6.17
CA THR A 54 -0.53 2.40 7.05
C THR A 54 0.31 1.74 8.15
N LEU A 55 -0.38 1.21 9.14
CA LEU A 55 0.24 0.43 10.20
C LEU A 55 -0.25 -1.01 10.04
N TYR A 56 0.70 -1.94 9.87
CA TYR A 56 0.36 -3.35 9.72
C TYR A 56 1.16 -4.16 10.71
N GLU A 57 0.46 -4.77 11.67
CA GLU A 57 1.05 -5.61 12.71
C GLU A 57 2.21 -4.89 13.41
N GLY A 58 1.95 -3.66 13.83
CA GLY A 58 2.91 -2.86 14.58
C GLY A 58 3.99 -2.20 13.75
N GLU A 59 4.01 -2.41 12.44
CA GLU A 59 5.03 -1.85 11.57
C GLU A 59 4.43 -0.81 10.65
N LYS A 60 5.10 0.34 10.55
CA LYS A 60 4.68 1.40 9.63
C LYS A 60 5.10 1.03 8.21
N VAL A 61 4.15 1.00 7.30
CA VAL A 61 4.41 0.70 5.90
C VAL A 61 4.06 1.93 5.07
N THR A 62 5.02 2.44 4.30
CA THR A 62 4.83 3.59 3.45
C THR A 62 5.27 3.26 2.04
N VAL A 63 4.42 3.57 1.07
CA VAL A 63 4.73 3.40 -0.35
C VAL A 63 4.32 4.65 -1.09
N ASN A 64 4.97 4.92 -2.22
CA ASN A 64 4.59 6.05 -3.06
C ASN A 64 4.89 5.74 -4.52
N ALA A 65 4.22 6.47 -5.38
CA ALA A 65 4.48 6.42 -6.81
C ALA A 65 4.05 7.72 -7.44
N SER A 66 4.60 8.01 -8.59
CA SER A 66 4.27 9.21 -9.33
C SER A 66 4.10 8.87 -10.80
N ASP A 67 3.30 9.70 -11.49
CA ASP A 67 3.04 9.55 -12.89
C ASP A 67 2.46 10.86 -13.41
N LYS A 68 2.46 11.04 -14.71
CA LYS A 68 1.81 12.21 -15.29
C LYS A 68 0.31 12.18 -15.05
N GLN A 69 -0.27 11.00 -14.96
CA GLN A 69 -1.70 10.82 -14.71
C GLN A 69 -1.93 10.27 -13.32
N LEU A 70 -2.78 10.95 -12.56
CA LEU A 70 -3.02 10.58 -11.17
C LEU A 70 -3.57 9.15 -11.04
N TYR A 71 -4.47 8.76 -11.93
CA TYR A 71 -5.07 7.43 -11.84
C TYR A 71 -4.04 6.32 -12.05
N VAL A 72 -3.01 6.59 -12.85
CA VAL A 72 -1.91 5.65 -13.03
C VAL A 72 -1.07 5.58 -11.76
N ALA A 73 -0.81 6.73 -11.14
CA ALA A 73 -0.08 6.77 -9.88
C ALA A 73 -0.82 5.98 -8.80
N ILE A 74 -2.13 6.11 -8.73
CA ILE A 74 -2.95 5.36 -7.77
C ILE A 74 -2.80 3.86 -7.99
N ALA A 75 -2.86 3.41 -9.23
CA ALA A 75 -2.72 1.99 -9.54
C ALA A 75 -1.33 1.46 -9.17
N LYS A 76 -0.30 2.26 -9.43
CA LYS A 76 1.07 1.90 -9.06
C LYS A 76 1.23 1.75 -7.55
N VAL A 77 0.66 2.69 -6.79
CA VAL A 77 0.75 2.65 -5.33
C VAL A 77 0.02 1.44 -4.77
N ALA A 78 -1.15 1.13 -5.32
CA ALA A 78 -1.91 -0.04 -4.87
C ALA A 78 -1.08 -1.31 -5.03
N LYS A 79 -0.40 -1.45 -6.15
CA LYS A 79 0.44 -2.61 -6.40
C LYS A 79 1.65 -2.64 -5.46
N LYS A 80 2.30 -1.51 -5.27
CA LYS A 80 3.44 -1.42 -4.35
C LYS A 80 3.05 -1.74 -2.93
N LEU A 81 1.87 -1.29 -2.51
CA LEU A 81 1.39 -1.56 -1.16
C LEU A 81 1.12 -3.05 -0.97
N GLN A 82 0.51 -3.70 -1.97
CA GLN A 82 0.29 -5.13 -1.89
C GLN A 82 1.61 -5.89 -1.73
N VAL A 83 2.64 -5.51 -2.49
CA VAL A 83 3.95 -6.15 -2.40
C VAL A 83 4.57 -5.92 -1.01
N ALA A 84 4.51 -4.68 -0.53
CA ALA A 84 5.10 -4.35 0.77
C ALA A 84 4.39 -5.10 1.90
N LEU A 85 3.07 -5.19 1.86
CA LEU A 85 2.31 -5.91 2.88
C LEU A 85 2.57 -7.41 2.81
N ALA A 86 2.70 -7.96 1.60
CA ALA A 86 3.00 -9.37 1.44
C ALA A 86 4.38 -9.71 2.00
N ARG A 87 5.36 -8.83 1.82
CA ARG A 87 6.69 -9.02 2.41
C ARG A 87 6.62 -8.99 3.92
N ARG A 88 5.88 -8.05 4.48
CA ARG A 88 5.75 -7.96 5.94
C ARG A 88 5.05 -9.19 6.48
N LYS A 89 4.01 -9.65 5.80
CA LYS A 89 3.30 -10.87 6.20
C LYS A 89 4.23 -12.07 6.14
N GLY A 90 5.07 -12.16 5.12
CA GLY A 90 6.05 -13.22 5.00
C GLY A 90 7.05 -13.22 6.14
N VAL A 91 7.55 -12.03 6.53
CA VAL A 91 8.46 -11.90 7.66
C VAL A 91 7.81 -12.37 8.95
N LEU A 92 6.56 -11.98 9.18
CA LEU A 92 5.83 -12.40 10.37
C LEU A 92 5.64 -13.91 10.40
N SER A 93 5.28 -14.51 9.26
CA SER A 93 5.11 -15.95 9.15
C SER A 93 6.44 -16.67 9.40
N ALA A 94 7.52 -16.16 8.87
CA ALA A 94 8.84 -16.75 9.05
C ALA A 94 9.24 -16.74 10.53
N LYS A 95 8.99 -15.65 11.24
CA LYS A 95 9.27 -15.56 12.67
C LYS A 95 8.43 -16.56 13.46
N PHE A 96 7.18 -16.68 13.07
CA PHE A 96 6.25 -17.55 13.78
C PHE A 96 6.58 -19.02 13.55
N ASN A 97 7.01 -19.36 12.35
CA ASN A 97 7.30 -20.75 11.96
C ASN A 97 8.78 -21.00 11.73
N ASN A 98 9.64 -20.34 12.49
CA ASN A 98 11.06 -20.37 12.20
C ASN A 98 11.68 -21.78 12.26
N LYS A 99 11.06 -22.68 12.97
CA LYS A 99 11.52 -24.07 12.97
C LYS A 99 11.48 -24.70 11.60
N PHE A 100 10.57 -24.23 10.76
CA PHE A 100 10.32 -24.82 9.46
C PHE A 100 10.96 -24.05 8.33
N VAL A 101 11.45 -22.87 8.61
CA VAL A 101 11.95 -21.98 7.57
C VAL A 101 13.24 -22.49 6.96
N VAL A 102 13.96 -23.23 7.72
CA VAL A 102 15.27 -23.68 7.29
C VAL A 102 15.27 -24.33 5.93
N GLN A 103 14.22 -24.98 5.63
CA GLN A 103 14.16 -25.63 4.37
C GLN A 103 13.79 -24.76 3.23
N GLN A 104 13.42 -23.80 3.45
CA GLN A 104 12.91 -23.07 2.39
C GLN A 104 13.70 -22.05 1.89
N THR A 105 14.01 -22.43 2.29
CA THR A 105 14.37 -21.55 1.76
C THR A 105 14.59 -21.12 0.93
N ASP A 106 14.64 -21.48 1.12
CA ASP A 106 14.73 -21.02 0.35
C ASP A 106 14.44 -20.58 -0.35
N LEU A 107 14.02 -20.75 -0.17
CA LEU A 107 13.59 -20.34 -0.86
C LEU A 107 13.47 -19.66 -1.38
N SER A 108 13.37 -19.72 -1.17
CA SER A 108 13.19 -19.11 -1.65
C SER A 108 12.99 -18.51 -1.89
N GLN A 109 12.88 -18.52 -1.68
CA GLN A 109 12.64 -18.00 -1.85
C GLN A 109 12.47 -17.21 -2.04
N LEU A 110 12.39 -17.28 -1.78
CA LEU A 110 12.16 -16.62 -1.88
C LEU A 110 12.22 -15.85 -2.18
N SER A 111 12.21 -15.71 -2.41
CA SER A 111 12.29 -14.90 -2.62
C SER A 111 12.07 -14.41 -2.98
#